data_c81557f096681644cc578670076fb2be
#
_entry.id   c81557f096681644cc578670076fb2be
#
_cell.length_a   1.000
_cell.length_b   1.000
_cell.length_c   1.000
_cell.angle_alpha   90.00
_cell.angle_beta   90.00
_cell.angle_gamma   90.00
#
_symmetry.space_group_name_H-M   'P 1'
#
loop_
_entity.id
_entity.type
_entity.pdbx_description
1 polymer ?
#
loop_
_entity_poly.entity_id
_entity_poly.type
_entity_poly.pdbx_seq_one_letter_code
_entity_poly.pdbx_strand_id
1 'polypeptide(L)'
;MNTEEIRNLLDELYQQKKNPDQVLREISRSTFEDLGFARVDHNRKQRKGFYEVIFCPGKTADQIYRIAAEMMDKKSDVLATRISEEKAAYVLEQIPQAHHNPAARTLSILSRKRTKKGRITIISAGTSDIPVAEEARETCDIMGNRTETIYDAGIAG
;
A
#
# COMPACT_ATOMS: atom_id res chain seq x y z
N MET A 1 5.41 -15.71 -9.69
CA MET A 1 6.00 -16.41 -10.87
C MET A 1 7.48 -16.10 -10.95
N ASN A 2 8.33 -17.11 -11.00
CA ASN A 2 9.79 -16.95 -11.11
C ASN A 2 10.23 -16.86 -12.59
N THR A 3 11.54 -16.60 -12.82
CA THR A 3 12.09 -16.40 -14.18
C THR A 3 11.96 -17.65 -15.06
N GLU A 4 12.03 -18.84 -14.46
CA GLU A 4 11.92 -20.12 -15.17
C GLU A 4 10.48 -20.39 -15.64
N GLU A 5 9.51 -20.09 -14.79
CA GLU A 5 8.08 -20.17 -15.15
C GLU A 5 7.73 -19.19 -16.29
N ILE A 6 8.30 -17.97 -16.27
CA ILE A 6 8.12 -17.00 -17.36
C ILE A 6 8.73 -17.54 -18.66
N ARG A 7 9.94 -18.12 -18.57
CA ARG A 7 10.60 -18.72 -19.75
C ARG A 7 9.76 -19.83 -20.35
N ASN A 8 9.25 -20.73 -19.52
CA ASN A 8 8.39 -21.83 -19.98
C ASN A 8 7.12 -21.31 -20.68
N LEU A 9 6.49 -20.25 -20.16
CA LEU A 9 5.34 -19.62 -20.81
C LEU A 9 5.68 -18.99 -22.17
N LEU A 10 6.86 -18.38 -22.29
CA LEU A 10 7.35 -17.82 -23.55
C LEU A 10 7.69 -18.93 -24.56
N ASP A 11 8.24 -20.05 -24.10
CA ASP A 11 8.51 -21.22 -24.93
C ASP A 11 7.20 -21.85 -25.45
N GLU A 12 6.19 -21.95 -24.60
CA GLU A 12 4.85 -22.42 -25.00
C GLU A 12 4.18 -21.48 -26.00
N LEU A 13 4.36 -20.16 -25.86
CA LEU A 13 3.92 -19.17 -26.84
C LEU A 13 4.65 -19.34 -28.17
N TYR A 14 5.98 -19.46 -28.12
CA TYR A 14 6.80 -19.67 -29.33
C TYR A 14 6.44 -20.97 -30.08
N GLN A 15 6.16 -22.04 -29.32
CA GLN A 15 5.70 -23.32 -29.86
C GLN A 15 4.22 -23.32 -30.28
N GLN A 16 3.55 -22.17 -30.22
CA GLN A 16 2.11 -22.01 -30.54
C GLN A 16 1.17 -22.88 -29.70
N LYS A 17 1.63 -23.38 -28.56
CA LYS A 17 0.81 -24.14 -27.59
C LYS A 17 -0.14 -23.24 -26.81
N LYS A 18 0.23 -21.97 -26.65
CA LYS A 18 -0.59 -20.92 -26.06
C LYS A 18 -0.61 -19.69 -26.96
N ASN A 19 -1.71 -18.96 -26.94
CA ASN A 19 -1.79 -17.66 -27.61
C ASN A 19 -1.34 -16.52 -26.66
N PRO A 20 -1.04 -15.30 -27.17
CA PRO A 20 -0.59 -14.18 -26.37
C PRO A 20 -1.53 -13.83 -25.21
N ASP A 21 -2.85 -13.91 -25.42
CA ASP A 21 -3.83 -13.58 -24.38
C ASP A 21 -3.86 -14.61 -23.24
N GLN A 22 -3.59 -15.87 -23.55
CA GLN A 22 -3.47 -16.92 -22.53
C GLN A 22 -2.23 -16.68 -21.68
N VAL A 23 -1.08 -16.40 -22.30
CA VAL A 23 0.17 -16.10 -21.61
C VAL A 23 0.02 -14.85 -20.74
N LEU A 24 -0.57 -13.77 -21.27
CA LEU A 24 -0.83 -12.55 -20.52
C LEU A 24 -1.74 -12.80 -19.32
N ARG A 25 -2.79 -13.62 -19.46
CA ARG A 25 -3.67 -13.99 -18.33
C ARG A 25 -2.92 -14.76 -17.25
N GLU A 26 -2.07 -15.70 -17.60
CA GLU A 26 -1.29 -16.48 -16.63
C GLU A 26 -0.26 -15.62 -15.90
N ILE A 27 0.46 -14.76 -16.63
CA ILE A 27 1.36 -13.77 -16.04
C ILE A 27 0.59 -12.87 -15.07
N SER A 28 -0.58 -12.36 -15.48
CA SER A 28 -1.41 -11.48 -14.65
C SER A 28 -1.96 -12.18 -13.40
N ARG A 29 -2.34 -13.46 -13.50
CA ARG A 29 -2.80 -14.24 -12.34
C ARG A 29 -1.70 -14.48 -11.31
N SER A 30 -0.45 -14.64 -11.73
CA SER A 30 0.69 -14.86 -10.85
C SER A 30 1.14 -13.60 -10.10
N THR A 31 0.51 -12.46 -10.35
CA THR A 31 0.83 -11.18 -9.70
C THR A 31 0.10 -10.96 -8.38
N PHE A 32 -0.84 -11.84 -8.05
CA PHE A 32 -1.56 -11.80 -6.78
C PHE A 32 -1.04 -12.91 -5.87
N GLU A 33 -0.75 -12.56 -4.62
CA GLU A 33 -0.52 -13.53 -3.55
C GLU A 33 -1.83 -13.75 -2.81
N ASP A 34 -2.24 -15.02 -2.71
CA ASP A 34 -3.47 -15.40 -2.02
C ASP A 34 -3.12 -15.90 -0.61
N LEU A 35 -3.44 -15.09 0.39
CA LEU A 35 -3.24 -15.40 1.81
C LEU A 35 -4.43 -16.21 2.40
N GLY A 36 -5.38 -16.65 1.56
CA GLY A 36 -6.60 -17.34 1.95
C GLY A 36 -7.72 -16.39 2.40
N PHE A 37 -7.40 -15.32 3.10
CA PHE A 37 -8.33 -14.28 3.58
C PHE A 37 -8.17 -12.93 2.85
N ALA A 38 -7.08 -12.75 2.10
CA ALA A 38 -6.80 -11.54 1.31
C ALA A 38 -5.95 -11.90 0.10
N ARG A 39 -6.12 -11.13 -0.98
CA ARG A 39 -5.28 -11.20 -2.17
C ARG A 39 -4.48 -9.92 -2.29
N VAL A 40 -3.14 -10.02 -2.22
CA VAL A 40 -2.23 -8.88 -2.31
C VAL A 40 -1.80 -8.69 -3.77
N ASP A 41 -2.00 -7.47 -4.31
CA ASP A 41 -1.65 -7.11 -5.69
C ASP A 41 -0.26 -6.47 -5.75
N HIS A 42 0.75 -7.27 -5.97
CA HIS A 42 2.15 -6.80 -6.03
C HIS A 42 2.46 -5.93 -7.27
N ASN A 43 1.68 -6.04 -8.33
CA ASN A 43 1.89 -5.28 -9.57
C ASN A 43 1.03 -4.01 -9.66
N ARG A 44 0.30 -3.66 -8.60
CA ARG A 44 -0.54 -2.47 -8.58
C ARG A 44 0.25 -1.20 -8.90
N LYS A 45 1.48 -1.08 -8.38
CA LYS A 45 2.35 0.06 -8.66
C LYS A 45 2.68 0.20 -10.16
N GLN A 46 2.95 -0.90 -10.85
CA GLN A 46 3.24 -0.87 -12.29
C GLN A 46 2.02 -0.49 -13.12
N ARG A 47 0.83 -0.93 -12.70
CA ARG A 47 -0.42 -0.67 -13.42
C ARG A 47 -1.08 0.67 -13.07
N LYS A 48 -0.98 1.10 -11.82
CA LYS A 48 -1.70 2.25 -11.26
C LYS A 48 -0.78 3.38 -10.78
N GLY A 49 0.54 3.17 -10.74
CA GLY A 49 1.52 4.15 -10.29
C GLY A 49 1.72 4.23 -8.77
N PHE A 50 0.92 3.52 -7.97
CA PHE A 50 1.02 3.50 -6.51
C PHE A 50 0.84 2.08 -5.94
N TYR A 51 1.40 1.86 -4.75
CA TYR A 51 1.34 0.57 -4.06
C TYR A 51 -0.07 0.24 -3.55
N GLU A 52 -0.26 -1.02 -3.16
CA GLU A 52 -1.44 -1.46 -2.44
C GLU A 52 -1.53 -0.74 -1.08
N VAL A 53 -2.75 -0.47 -0.64
CA VAL A 53 -3.05 0.14 0.66
C VAL A 53 -3.89 -0.84 1.46
N ILE A 54 -3.50 -1.08 2.72
CA ILE A 54 -4.25 -1.95 3.62
C ILE A 54 -5.38 -1.12 4.25
N PHE A 55 -6.61 -1.37 3.86
CA PHE A 55 -7.78 -0.81 4.52
C PHE A 55 -8.12 -1.67 5.75
N CYS A 56 -7.88 -1.15 6.96
CA CYS A 56 -7.92 -1.91 8.21
C CYS A 56 -9.32 -2.23 8.77
N PRO A 57 -10.39 -1.44 8.52
CA PRO A 57 -11.72 -1.78 8.98
C PRO A 57 -12.14 -3.19 8.57
N GLY A 58 -12.67 -3.96 9.52
CA GLY A 58 -13.09 -5.35 9.29
C GLY A 58 -11.96 -6.40 9.28
N LYS A 59 -10.68 -5.98 9.36
CA LYS A 59 -9.54 -6.92 9.46
C LYS A 59 -9.13 -7.11 10.91
N THR A 60 -8.66 -8.31 11.26
CA THR A 60 -8.00 -8.57 12.54
C THR A 60 -6.58 -8.00 12.53
N ALA A 61 -5.96 -7.83 13.71
CA ALA A 61 -4.59 -7.37 13.83
C ALA A 61 -3.60 -8.33 13.13
N ASP A 62 -3.80 -9.64 13.27
CA ASP A 62 -3.02 -10.67 12.59
C ASP A 62 -3.14 -10.59 11.06
N GLN A 63 -4.35 -10.38 10.54
CA GLN A 63 -4.53 -10.19 9.10
C GLN A 63 -3.79 -8.98 8.56
N ILE A 64 -3.82 -7.85 9.28
CA ILE A 64 -3.09 -6.63 8.91
C ILE A 64 -1.58 -6.90 8.92
N TYR A 65 -1.07 -7.53 9.99
CA TYR A 65 0.33 -7.92 10.09
C TYR A 65 0.77 -8.81 8.92
N ARG A 66 0.03 -9.89 8.63
CA ARG A 66 0.40 -10.83 7.56
C ARG A 66 0.40 -10.19 6.18
N ILE A 67 -0.55 -9.30 5.88
CA ILE A 67 -0.55 -8.53 4.64
C ILE A 67 0.67 -7.60 4.59
N ALA A 68 0.96 -6.89 5.69
CA ALA A 68 2.11 -5.99 5.76
C ALA A 68 3.43 -6.74 5.58
N ALA A 69 3.60 -7.89 6.23
CA ALA A 69 4.78 -8.74 6.12
C ALA A 69 5.00 -9.23 4.67
N GLU A 70 3.93 -9.67 4.00
CA GLU A 70 3.99 -10.07 2.59
C GLU A 70 4.41 -8.93 1.67
N MET A 71 3.86 -7.73 1.88
CA MET A 71 4.25 -6.55 1.12
C MET A 71 5.73 -6.18 1.34
N MET A 72 6.22 -6.33 2.58
CA MET A 72 7.64 -6.09 2.93
C MET A 72 8.58 -7.10 2.26
N ASP A 73 8.21 -8.38 2.23
CA ASP A 73 8.99 -9.43 1.56
C ASP A 73 9.22 -9.08 0.08
N LYS A 74 8.23 -8.51 -0.57
CA LYS A 74 8.32 -8.01 -1.96
C LYS A 74 8.94 -6.61 -2.07
N LYS A 75 9.55 -6.09 -1.01
CA LYS A 75 10.17 -4.75 -0.96
C LYS A 75 9.24 -3.62 -1.38
N SER A 76 7.95 -3.78 -1.11
CA SER A 76 6.93 -2.76 -1.29
C SER A 76 6.85 -1.87 -0.05
N ASP A 77 6.50 -0.60 -0.24
CA ASP A 77 6.09 0.23 0.89
C ASP A 77 4.71 -0.21 1.36
N VAL A 78 4.48 -0.10 2.64
CA VAL A 78 3.21 -0.45 3.29
C VAL A 78 2.56 0.82 3.81
N LEU A 79 1.29 1.01 3.48
CA LEU A 79 0.39 1.96 4.11
C LEU A 79 -0.85 1.22 4.57
N ALA A 80 -1.12 1.27 5.86
CA ALA A 80 -2.36 0.79 6.45
C ALA A 80 -3.14 2.01 6.95
N THR A 81 -4.42 2.10 6.56
CA THR A 81 -5.28 3.23 6.88
C THR A 81 -6.43 2.81 7.79
N ARG A 82 -6.92 3.77 8.60
CA ARG A 82 -8.01 3.59 9.57
C ARG A 82 -7.74 2.44 10.54
N ILE A 83 -6.47 2.29 10.93
CA ILE A 83 -6.06 1.31 11.93
C ILE A 83 -6.44 1.82 13.34
N SER A 84 -6.93 0.94 14.22
CA SER A 84 -7.13 1.26 15.63
C SER A 84 -5.80 1.17 16.39
N GLU A 85 -5.70 1.88 17.52
CA GLU A 85 -4.49 1.88 18.36
C GLU A 85 -4.12 0.47 18.81
N GLU A 86 -5.10 -0.35 19.23
CA GLU A 86 -4.90 -1.74 19.62
C GLU A 86 -4.27 -2.57 18.51
N LYS A 87 -4.80 -2.46 17.28
CA LYS A 87 -4.25 -3.20 16.12
C LYS A 87 -2.89 -2.67 15.71
N ALA A 88 -2.67 -1.36 15.82
CA ALA A 88 -1.38 -0.75 15.56
C ALA A 88 -0.32 -1.24 16.56
N ALA A 89 -0.65 -1.31 17.85
CA ALA A 89 0.24 -1.84 18.88
C ALA A 89 0.66 -3.28 18.57
N TYR A 90 -0.29 -4.15 18.23
CA TYR A 90 0.02 -5.52 17.83
C TYR A 90 0.99 -5.59 16.62
N VAL A 91 0.73 -4.78 15.58
CA VAL A 91 1.60 -4.77 14.40
C VAL A 91 3.00 -4.24 14.73
N LEU A 92 3.10 -3.21 15.59
CA LEU A 92 4.38 -2.65 16.03
C LEU A 92 5.23 -3.64 16.82
N GLU A 93 4.61 -4.50 17.64
CA GLU A 93 5.31 -5.59 18.34
C GLU A 93 5.97 -6.57 17.35
N GLN A 94 5.31 -6.87 16.24
CA GLN A 94 5.80 -7.79 15.21
C GLN A 94 6.75 -7.11 14.21
N ILE A 95 6.53 -5.82 13.94
CA ILE A 95 7.30 -5.02 12.97
C ILE A 95 7.74 -3.71 13.64
N PRO A 96 8.81 -3.72 14.45
CA PRO A 96 9.25 -2.55 15.22
C PRO A 96 9.67 -1.34 14.38
N GLN A 97 10.02 -1.54 13.10
CA GLN A 97 10.35 -0.45 12.18
C GLN A 97 9.13 0.24 11.55
N ALA A 98 7.91 -0.24 11.83
CA ALA A 98 6.71 0.44 11.38
C ALA A 98 6.53 1.77 12.12
N HIS A 99 5.97 2.74 11.44
CA HIS A 99 5.61 4.04 12.01
C HIS A 99 4.09 4.15 12.13
N HIS A 100 3.61 4.38 13.34
CA HIS A 100 2.19 4.63 13.60
C HIS A 100 1.95 6.12 13.82
N ASN A 101 1.00 6.70 13.09
CA ASN A 101 0.47 8.04 13.31
C ASN A 101 -0.95 7.93 13.90
N PRO A 102 -1.14 8.15 15.21
CA PRO A 102 -2.46 8.04 15.83
C PRO A 102 -3.46 9.07 15.31
N ALA A 103 -3.00 10.30 15.00
CA ALA A 103 -3.87 11.36 14.49
C ALA A 103 -4.44 11.01 13.11
N ALA A 104 -3.61 10.44 12.23
CA ALA A 104 -4.03 9.97 10.92
C ALA A 104 -4.72 8.59 10.96
N ARG A 105 -4.59 7.86 12.06
CA ARG A 105 -4.97 6.45 12.18
C ARG A 105 -4.32 5.60 11.09
N THR A 106 -3.04 5.86 10.84
CA THR A 106 -2.26 5.16 9.80
C THR A 106 -1.07 4.44 10.40
N LEU A 107 -0.64 3.36 9.75
CA LEU A 107 0.62 2.69 10.00
C LEU A 107 1.36 2.57 8.68
N SER A 108 2.62 2.96 8.67
CA SER A 108 3.43 2.98 7.45
C SER A 108 4.78 2.30 7.64
N ILE A 109 5.28 1.68 6.57
CA ILE A 109 6.61 1.08 6.50
C ILE A 109 7.20 1.45 5.15
N LEU A 110 8.35 2.11 5.17
CA LEU A 110 9.08 2.46 3.96
C LEU A 110 10.15 1.40 3.66
N SER A 111 10.08 0.80 2.49
CA SER A 111 11.09 -0.16 2.02
C SER A 111 12.45 0.50 1.73
N ARG A 112 12.44 1.80 1.42
CA ARG A 112 13.64 2.62 1.15
C ARG A 112 13.36 4.10 1.33
N LYS A 113 14.41 4.87 1.65
CA LYS A 113 14.33 6.34 1.61
C LYS A 113 14.10 6.81 0.17
N ARG A 114 13.26 7.83 0.03
CA ARG A 114 12.92 8.44 -1.27
C ARG A 114 13.16 9.94 -1.24
N THR A 115 13.56 10.47 -2.39
CA THR A 115 13.50 11.92 -2.62
C THR A 115 12.06 12.29 -2.94
N LYS A 116 11.46 13.10 -2.09
CA LYS A 116 10.10 13.60 -2.30
C LYS A 116 10.08 14.59 -3.47
N LYS A 117 9.05 14.49 -4.31
CA LYS A 117 8.84 15.31 -5.51
C LYS A 117 7.50 16.04 -5.42
N GLY A 118 7.39 17.12 -6.18
CA GLY A 118 6.16 17.92 -6.21
C GLY A 118 5.87 18.61 -4.88
N ARG A 119 4.71 19.21 -4.78
CA ARG A 119 4.15 19.83 -3.57
C ARG A 119 2.65 19.64 -3.57
N ILE A 120 2.10 19.17 -2.46
CA ILE A 120 0.66 19.00 -2.24
C ILE A 120 0.33 19.76 -0.96
N THR A 121 -0.59 20.70 -1.05
CA THR A 121 -1.14 21.38 0.11
C THR A 121 -2.48 20.77 0.45
N ILE A 122 -2.64 20.36 1.72
CA ILE A 122 -3.87 19.79 2.25
C ILE A 122 -4.47 20.83 3.18
N ILE A 123 -5.72 21.18 2.92
CA ILE A 123 -6.44 22.20 3.68
C ILE A 123 -7.67 21.55 4.31
N SER A 124 -7.89 21.78 5.60
CA SER A 124 -9.10 21.36 6.28
C SER A 124 -9.79 22.56 6.94
N ALA A 125 -11.13 22.54 6.95
CA ALA A 125 -11.93 23.66 7.44
C ALA A 125 -12.07 23.69 8.96
N GLY A 126 -12.25 22.52 9.59
CA GLY A 126 -12.48 22.41 11.03
C GLY A 126 -11.58 21.38 11.70
N THR A 127 -11.50 21.46 13.03
CA THR A 127 -10.68 20.55 13.84
C THR A 127 -11.11 19.09 13.74
N SER A 128 -12.40 18.82 13.50
CA SER A 128 -12.93 17.47 13.26
C SER A 128 -12.39 16.83 11.97
N ASP A 129 -11.88 17.62 11.03
CA ASP A 129 -11.37 17.14 9.75
C ASP A 129 -9.89 16.77 9.82
N ILE A 130 -9.20 17.14 10.91
CA ILE A 130 -7.77 16.88 11.09
C ILE A 130 -7.40 15.41 10.86
N PRO A 131 -8.12 14.40 11.39
CA PRO A 131 -7.75 13.00 11.15
C PRO A 131 -7.80 12.61 9.67
N VAL A 132 -8.73 13.16 8.90
CA VAL A 132 -8.86 12.91 7.46
C VAL A 132 -7.75 13.62 6.69
N ALA A 133 -7.45 14.86 7.08
CA ALA A 133 -6.35 15.62 6.49
C ALA A 133 -4.99 14.96 6.76
N GLU A 134 -4.78 14.43 7.96
CA GLU A 134 -3.59 13.67 8.33
C GLU A 134 -3.48 12.33 7.57
N GLU A 135 -4.59 11.58 7.40
CA GLU A 135 -4.60 10.37 6.55
C GLU A 135 -4.21 10.71 5.11
N ALA A 136 -4.71 11.81 4.57
CA ALA A 136 -4.33 12.30 3.24
C ALA A 136 -2.86 12.70 3.18
N ARG A 137 -2.34 13.39 4.21
CA ARG A 137 -0.92 13.77 4.31
C ARG A 137 -0.01 12.56 4.31
N GLU A 138 -0.27 11.58 5.18
CA GLU A 138 0.50 10.33 5.23
C GLU A 138 0.46 9.58 3.89
N THR A 139 -0.71 9.53 3.26
CA THR A 139 -0.87 8.91 1.94
C THR A 139 -0.01 9.60 0.88
N CYS A 140 -0.07 10.91 0.80
CA CYS A 140 0.76 11.67 -0.14
C CYS A 140 2.26 11.53 0.14
N ASP A 141 2.64 11.54 1.40
CA ASP A 141 4.02 11.41 1.85
C ASP A 141 4.61 10.05 1.45
N ILE A 142 3.90 8.96 1.71
CA ILE A 142 4.37 7.60 1.35
C ILE A 142 4.39 7.40 -0.16
N MET A 143 3.56 8.11 -0.92
CA MET A 143 3.59 8.15 -2.38
C MET A 143 4.74 8.98 -2.94
N GLY A 144 5.52 9.64 -2.08
CA GLY A 144 6.74 10.37 -2.46
C GLY A 144 6.51 11.83 -2.81
N ASN A 145 5.46 12.45 -2.31
CA ASN A 145 5.21 13.88 -2.47
C ASN A 145 5.70 14.67 -1.25
N ARG A 146 6.03 15.95 -1.44
CA ARG A 146 6.19 16.91 -0.35
C ARG A 146 4.81 17.40 0.04
N THR A 147 4.48 17.35 1.32
CA THR A 147 3.16 17.76 1.82
C THR A 147 3.28 18.97 2.74
N GLU A 148 2.32 19.86 2.62
CA GLU A 148 2.08 20.99 3.54
C GLU A 148 0.63 20.89 4.00
N THR A 149 0.36 21.27 5.25
CA THR A 149 -0.98 21.20 5.81
C THR A 149 -1.39 22.55 6.39
N ILE A 150 -2.62 22.93 6.13
CA ILE A 150 -3.29 24.09 6.71
C ILE A 150 -4.56 23.56 7.38
N TYR A 151 -4.57 23.58 8.71
CA TYR A 151 -5.73 23.13 9.49
C TYR A 151 -6.56 24.32 9.93
N ASP A 152 -7.83 24.04 10.18
CA ASP A 152 -8.79 25.01 10.73
C ASP A 152 -8.86 26.33 9.93
N ALA A 153 -8.83 26.18 8.60
CA ALA A 153 -8.89 27.33 7.70
C ALA A 153 -10.24 28.07 7.75
N GLY A 154 -11.26 27.45 8.34
CA GLY A 154 -12.59 28.03 8.54
C GLY A 154 -13.37 28.30 7.25
N ILE A 155 -14.70 28.41 7.37
CA ILE A 155 -15.57 28.84 6.25
C ILE A 155 -15.80 30.37 6.34
N ALA A 156 -15.53 30.96 7.48
CA ALA A 156 -15.85 32.36 7.79
C ALA A 156 -14.62 33.28 7.93
N GLY A 157 -13.45 32.79 7.50
CA GLY A 157 -12.19 33.53 7.55
C GLY A 157 -11.70 34.00 6.17
#